data_5a4a7e656ae7481092a6bd8f738ed9d6
#
_entry.id   5a4a7e656ae7481092a6bd8f738ed9d6
#
_cell.length_a   1.000
_cell.length_b   1.000
_cell.length_c   1.000
_cell.angle_alpha   90.00
_cell.angle_beta   90.00
_cell.angle_gamma   90.00
#
_symmetry.space_group_name_H-M   'P 1'
#
loop_
_entity.id
_entity.type
_entity.pdbx_description
1 polymer ?
#
loop_
_entity_poly.entity_id
_entity_poly.type
_entity_poly.pdbx_seq_one_letter_code
_entity_poly.pdbx_strand_id
1 'polypeptide(L)'
;PFVRTVGEGERVIETLAKFGLKRGENDLKVIMMCELPSNALLADQFLEHFDGFSIGSNDLTQLTLGLDRDSAVVAGLFDERNDAVKALLSMAIKGARAKGKYIGICGQGPSDHPDLAEWLVDQGIESVSLNPDTVVETWIRLARRG
;
A
#
# COMPACT_ATOMS: atom_id res chain seq x y z
N PRO A 1 -11.06 -8.26 -2.69
CA PRO A 1 -11.58 -8.42 -1.33
C PRO A 1 -10.47 -8.22 -0.29
N PHE A 2 -10.81 -7.77 0.88
CA PHE A 2 -9.87 -7.64 1.99
C PHE A 2 -9.26 -8.99 2.38
N VAL A 3 -7.96 -9.04 2.49
CA VAL A 3 -7.21 -10.17 3.05
C VAL A 3 -6.86 -9.82 4.50
N ARG A 4 -7.67 -10.27 5.45
CA ARG A 4 -7.62 -9.86 6.86
C ARG A 4 -6.59 -10.61 7.66
N THR A 5 -6.38 -11.89 7.32
CA THR A 5 -5.51 -12.80 8.04
C THR A 5 -4.51 -13.48 7.12
N VAL A 6 -3.40 -13.93 7.66
CA VAL A 6 -2.39 -14.68 6.89
C VAL A 6 -3.02 -15.92 6.25
N GLY A 7 -3.85 -16.67 6.99
CA GLY A 7 -4.55 -17.84 6.45
C GLY A 7 -5.55 -17.52 5.33
N GLU A 8 -6.14 -16.32 5.29
CA GLU A 8 -6.89 -15.88 4.11
C GLU A 8 -5.97 -15.65 2.91
N GLY A 9 -4.79 -15.07 3.13
CA GLY A 9 -3.77 -14.90 2.11
C GLY A 9 -3.32 -16.22 1.52
N GLU A 10 -3.05 -17.22 2.35
CA GLU A 10 -2.71 -18.58 1.89
C GLU A 10 -3.80 -19.16 0.99
N ARG A 11 -5.07 -19.05 1.42
CA ARG A 11 -6.21 -19.54 0.60
C ARG A 11 -6.35 -18.80 -0.74
N VAL A 12 -6.00 -17.51 -0.80
CA VAL A 12 -5.98 -16.78 -2.07
C VAL A 12 -4.91 -17.36 -2.99
N ILE A 13 -3.70 -17.58 -2.51
CA ILE A 13 -2.60 -18.16 -3.30
C ILE A 13 -2.98 -19.58 -3.79
N GLU A 14 -3.55 -20.41 -2.93
CA GLU A 14 -4.03 -21.74 -3.32
C GLU A 14 -5.13 -21.67 -4.39
N THR A 15 -6.04 -20.70 -4.25
CA THR A 15 -7.12 -20.52 -5.21
C THR A 15 -6.57 -20.08 -6.57
N LEU A 16 -5.66 -19.12 -6.62
CA LEU A 16 -4.98 -18.71 -7.85
C LEU A 16 -4.31 -19.90 -8.52
N ALA A 17 -3.60 -20.73 -7.76
CA ALA A 17 -2.92 -21.92 -8.27
C ALA A 17 -3.89 -22.93 -8.88
N LYS A 18 -5.08 -23.13 -8.30
CA LYS A 18 -6.14 -24.01 -8.85
C LYS A 18 -6.63 -23.56 -10.23
N PHE A 19 -6.57 -22.24 -10.49
CA PHE A 19 -6.92 -21.66 -11.79
C PHE A 19 -5.72 -21.46 -12.73
N GLY A 20 -4.57 -22.08 -12.42
CA GLY A 20 -3.38 -22.07 -13.28
C GLY A 20 -2.46 -20.87 -13.06
N LEU A 21 -2.74 -20.00 -12.07
CA LEU A 21 -1.90 -18.86 -11.73
C LEU A 21 -1.02 -19.21 -10.53
N LYS A 22 0.09 -19.90 -10.78
CA LYS A 22 1.01 -20.30 -9.74
C LYS A 22 2.13 -19.28 -9.57
N ARG A 23 2.26 -18.77 -8.37
CA ARG A 23 3.31 -17.82 -8.00
C ARG A 23 4.71 -18.39 -8.34
N GLY A 24 5.51 -17.59 -9.04
CA GLY A 24 6.86 -17.95 -9.46
C GLY A 24 6.95 -18.78 -10.76
N GLU A 25 5.84 -19.33 -11.26
CA GLU A 25 5.81 -19.94 -12.59
C GLU A 25 5.68 -18.84 -13.67
N ASN A 26 6.49 -18.93 -14.74
CA ASN A 26 6.53 -17.94 -15.83
C ASN A 26 6.73 -16.48 -15.33
N ASP A 27 7.55 -16.31 -14.31
CA ASP A 27 7.82 -15.02 -13.67
C ASP A 27 6.60 -14.33 -13.04
N LEU A 28 5.48 -15.07 -12.83
CA LEU A 28 4.29 -14.54 -12.20
C LEU A 28 4.58 -14.08 -10.76
N LYS A 29 4.33 -12.80 -10.51
CA LYS A 29 4.38 -12.20 -9.18
C LYS A 29 2.97 -11.97 -8.66
N VAL A 30 2.75 -12.26 -7.39
CA VAL A 30 1.49 -11.98 -6.71
C VAL A 30 1.72 -10.88 -5.68
N ILE A 31 1.19 -9.71 -5.99
CA ILE A 31 1.27 -8.52 -5.14
C ILE A 31 -0.04 -8.39 -4.37
N MET A 32 0.05 -8.28 -3.05
CA MET A 32 -1.12 -8.14 -2.19
C MET A 32 -1.44 -6.66 -1.94
N MET A 33 -2.72 -6.32 -1.89
CA MET A 33 -3.15 -5.03 -1.36
C MET A 33 -2.86 -4.97 0.15
N CYS A 34 -2.05 -3.99 0.56
CA CYS A 34 -1.84 -3.65 1.97
C CYS A 34 -2.77 -2.48 2.31
N GLU A 35 -3.96 -2.79 2.76
CA GLU A 35 -5.04 -1.82 2.93
C GLU A 35 -5.77 -1.95 4.28
N LEU A 36 -5.34 -2.91 5.10
CA LEU A 36 -5.83 -3.11 6.46
C LEU A 36 -4.70 -2.85 7.46
N PRO A 37 -4.97 -2.30 8.64
CA PRO A 37 -3.98 -2.19 9.71
C PRO A 37 -3.28 -3.52 10.02
N SER A 38 -4.02 -4.64 9.98
CA SER A 38 -3.46 -5.99 10.18
C SER A 38 -2.38 -6.36 9.16
N ASN A 39 -2.50 -5.88 7.92
CA ASN A 39 -1.52 -6.16 6.87
C ASN A 39 -0.17 -5.48 7.16
N ALA A 40 -0.19 -4.23 7.62
CA ALA A 40 1.01 -3.51 8.00
C ALA A 40 1.65 -4.05 9.29
N LEU A 41 0.83 -4.38 10.29
CA LEU A 41 1.28 -4.96 11.56
C LEU A 41 1.93 -6.34 11.42
N LEU A 42 1.42 -7.16 10.51
CA LEU A 42 1.89 -8.52 10.25
C LEU A 42 2.59 -8.64 8.89
N ALA A 43 3.21 -7.54 8.42
CA ALA A 43 3.83 -7.47 7.11
C ALA A 43 4.80 -8.64 6.84
N ASP A 44 5.62 -9.01 7.82
CA ASP A 44 6.57 -10.10 7.69
C ASP A 44 5.91 -11.44 7.37
N GLN A 45 4.77 -11.73 8.01
CA GLN A 45 4.04 -12.98 7.83
C GLN A 45 3.33 -13.02 6.48
N PHE A 46 2.65 -11.94 6.09
CA PHE A 46 2.00 -11.85 4.78
C PHE A 46 3.01 -11.97 3.63
N LEU A 47 4.17 -11.32 3.76
CA LEU A 47 5.19 -11.32 2.72
C LEU A 47 5.92 -12.67 2.56
N GLU A 48 5.69 -13.65 3.38
CA GLU A 48 6.12 -15.03 3.10
C GLU A 48 5.32 -15.62 1.93
N HIS A 49 4.05 -15.26 1.81
CA HIS A 49 3.13 -15.79 0.82
C HIS A 49 3.02 -14.92 -0.45
N PHE A 50 3.38 -13.63 -0.38
CA PHE A 50 3.27 -12.67 -1.49
C PHE A 50 4.65 -12.13 -1.93
N ASP A 51 4.72 -11.60 -3.14
CA ASP A 51 5.95 -11.05 -3.72
C ASP A 51 6.12 -9.55 -3.44
N GLY A 52 5.16 -8.95 -2.78
CA GLY A 52 5.19 -7.56 -2.36
C GLY A 52 3.83 -7.04 -1.98
N PHE A 53 3.81 -5.75 -1.67
CA PHE A 53 2.59 -5.00 -1.36
C PHE A 53 2.33 -3.87 -2.36
N SER A 54 1.05 -3.64 -2.63
CA SER A 54 0.53 -2.37 -3.13
C SER A 54 -0.30 -1.76 -2.02
N ILE A 55 0.10 -0.61 -1.50
CA ILE A 55 -0.60 0.01 -0.37
C ILE A 55 -1.87 0.70 -0.89
N GLY A 56 -3.03 0.28 -0.40
CA GLY A 56 -4.31 0.94 -0.60
C GLY A 56 -4.55 1.98 0.50
N SER A 57 -3.96 3.16 0.34
CA SER A 57 -3.94 4.15 1.42
C SER A 57 -5.33 4.69 1.78
N ASN A 58 -6.27 4.69 0.85
CA ASN A 58 -7.65 5.12 1.12
C ASN A 58 -8.32 4.23 2.17
N ASP A 59 -8.33 2.91 1.93
CA ASP A 59 -8.92 1.94 2.86
C ASP A 59 -8.11 1.84 4.15
N LEU A 60 -6.79 1.87 4.05
CA LEU A 60 -5.92 1.88 5.22
C LEU A 60 -6.21 3.08 6.14
N THR A 61 -6.38 4.27 5.57
CA THR A 61 -6.73 5.48 6.33
C THR A 61 -8.11 5.37 6.98
N GLN A 62 -9.11 4.98 6.19
CA GLN A 62 -10.47 4.79 6.66
C GLN A 62 -10.53 3.83 7.86
N LEU A 63 -9.87 2.69 7.75
CA LEU A 63 -9.91 1.64 8.78
C LEU A 63 -9.02 1.97 9.98
N THR A 64 -7.93 2.68 9.77
CA THR A 64 -7.05 3.14 10.86
C THR A 64 -7.76 4.17 11.74
N LEU A 65 -8.46 5.13 11.12
CA LEU A 65 -9.14 6.21 11.81
C LEU A 65 -10.59 5.88 12.20
N GLY A 66 -11.10 4.72 11.77
CA GLY A 66 -12.49 4.32 12.03
C GLY A 66 -13.50 5.24 11.33
N LEU A 67 -13.18 5.71 10.14
CA LEU A 67 -13.99 6.63 9.36
C LEU A 67 -14.65 5.93 8.19
N ASP A 68 -15.79 6.46 7.77
CA ASP A 68 -16.35 6.24 6.45
C ASP A 68 -16.12 7.49 5.61
N ARG A 69 -15.23 7.42 4.61
CA ARG A 69 -14.88 8.58 3.75
C ARG A 69 -16.05 9.09 2.91
N ASP A 70 -17.07 8.26 2.71
CA ASP A 70 -18.27 8.63 1.95
C ASP A 70 -19.35 9.25 2.85
N SER A 71 -19.15 9.24 4.17
CA SER A 71 -20.06 9.85 5.14
C SER A 71 -19.86 11.37 5.21
N ALA A 72 -20.86 12.12 4.85
CA ALA A 72 -20.85 13.60 4.94
C ALA A 72 -20.53 14.14 6.35
N VAL A 73 -20.73 13.34 7.39
CA VAL A 73 -20.50 13.75 8.79
C VAL A 73 -19.02 13.69 9.17
N VAL A 74 -18.29 12.68 8.71
CA VAL A 74 -16.92 12.42 9.14
C VAL A 74 -15.87 12.49 8.02
N ALA A 75 -16.28 12.62 6.75
CA ALA A 75 -15.36 12.69 5.61
C ALA A 75 -14.30 13.80 5.77
N GLY A 76 -14.63 14.91 6.41
CA GLY A 76 -13.69 16.01 6.67
C GLY A 76 -12.55 15.65 7.65
N LEU A 77 -12.63 14.51 8.33
CA LEU A 77 -11.59 14.01 9.23
C LEU A 77 -10.64 13.04 8.51
N PHE A 78 -10.93 12.68 7.27
CA PHE A 78 -10.10 11.80 6.47
C PHE A 78 -8.83 12.54 6.03
N ASP A 79 -7.68 12.08 6.49
CA ASP A 79 -6.38 12.60 6.07
C ASP A 79 -5.34 11.47 6.06
N GLU A 80 -4.87 11.12 4.87
CA GLU A 80 -3.84 10.09 4.67
C GLU A 80 -2.48 10.48 5.28
N ARG A 81 -2.29 11.75 5.64
CA ARG A 81 -1.09 12.27 6.31
C ARG A 81 -1.14 12.15 7.83
N ASN A 82 -2.24 11.64 8.39
CA ASN A 82 -2.35 11.42 9.83
C ASN A 82 -1.20 10.54 10.34
N ASP A 83 -0.68 10.87 11.53
CA ASP A 83 0.49 10.19 12.08
C ASP A 83 0.29 8.69 12.30
N ALA A 84 -0.93 8.26 12.68
CA ALA A 84 -1.25 6.83 12.81
C ALA A 84 -1.22 6.11 11.46
N VAL A 85 -1.70 6.77 10.40
CA VAL A 85 -1.64 6.25 9.03
C VAL A 85 -0.20 6.17 8.57
N LYS A 86 0.59 7.23 8.74
CA LYS A 86 2.02 7.26 8.41
C LYS A 86 2.82 6.19 9.17
N ALA A 87 2.47 5.90 10.42
CA ALA A 87 3.10 4.82 11.16
C ALA A 87 2.88 3.46 10.48
N LEU A 88 1.65 3.15 10.05
CA LEU A 88 1.34 1.90 9.34
C LEU A 88 1.98 1.85 7.95
N LEU A 89 1.97 2.97 7.21
CA LEU A 89 2.69 3.08 5.93
C LEU A 89 4.18 2.76 6.11
N SER A 90 4.82 3.36 7.12
CA SER A 90 6.23 3.12 7.43
C SER A 90 6.50 1.65 7.81
N MET A 91 5.61 1.01 8.58
CA MET A 91 5.72 -0.41 8.93
C MET A 91 5.65 -1.30 7.70
N ALA A 92 4.69 -1.08 6.80
CA ALA A 92 4.55 -1.85 5.57
C ALA A 92 5.78 -1.70 4.66
N ILE A 93 6.27 -0.47 4.47
CA ILE A 93 7.45 -0.18 3.66
C ILE A 93 8.69 -0.86 4.24
N LYS A 94 8.93 -0.72 5.55
CA LYS A 94 10.08 -1.34 6.23
C LYS A 94 10.02 -2.86 6.16
N GLY A 95 8.85 -3.46 6.38
CA GLY A 95 8.66 -4.91 6.30
C GLY A 95 8.98 -5.46 4.91
N ALA A 96 8.46 -4.82 3.85
CA ALA A 96 8.72 -5.22 2.48
C ALA A 96 10.21 -5.08 2.12
N ARG A 97 10.82 -3.95 2.44
CA ARG A 97 12.24 -3.71 2.19
C ARG A 97 13.16 -4.68 2.93
N ALA A 98 12.87 -4.98 4.18
CA ALA A 98 13.65 -5.94 4.97
C ALA A 98 13.66 -7.35 4.35
N LYS A 99 12.59 -7.71 3.63
CA LYS A 99 12.49 -8.99 2.90
C LYS A 99 12.91 -8.90 1.43
N GLY A 100 13.36 -7.74 0.94
CA GLY A 100 13.68 -7.54 -0.48
C GLY A 100 12.46 -7.74 -1.39
N LYS A 101 11.26 -7.39 -0.90
CA LYS A 101 9.98 -7.53 -1.60
C LYS A 101 9.51 -6.17 -2.12
N TYR A 102 8.78 -6.21 -3.24
CA TYR A 102 8.21 -5.00 -3.85
C TYR A 102 7.28 -4.25 -2.90
N ILE A 103 7.33 -2.93 -2.96
CA ILE A 103 6.43 -2.04 -2.23
C ILE A 103 6.05 -0.81 -3.06
N GLY A 104 4.77 -0.67 -3.35
CA GLY A 104 4.19 0.48 -4.02
C GLY A 104 2.97 1.01 -3.29
N ILE A 105 2.47 2.16 -3.72
CA ILE A 105 1.22 2.76 -3.24
C ILE A 105 0.30 3.09 -4.41
N CYS A 106 -0.99 2.82 -4.26
CA CYS A 106 -2.01 3.07 -5.29
C CYS A 106 -3.21 3.88 -4.79
N GLY A 107 -3.10 4.52 -3.62
CA GLY A 107 -4.12 5.42 -3.10
C GLY A 107 -4.06 6.82 -3.70
N GLN A 108 -5.01 7.66 -3.31
CA GLN A 108 -5.19 9.03 -3.81
C GLN A 108 -4.19 10.02 -3.18
N GLY A 109 -3.76 9.73 -1.94
CA GLY A 109 -2.97 10.65 -1.12
C GLY A 109 -1.75 11.28 -1.78
N PRO A 110 -0.90 10.54 -2.53
CA PRO A 110 0.25 11.15 -3.20
C PRO A 110 -0.10 12.14 -4.30
N SER A 111 -1.27 12.01 -4.94
CA SER A 111 -1.78 12.97 -5.92
C SER A 111 -2.32 14.22 -5.28
N ASP A 112 -3.06 14.06 -4.17
CA ASP A 112 -3.72 15.16 -3.47
C ASP A 112 -2.74 15.93 -2.57
N HIS A 113 -1.69 15.25 -2.09
CA HIS A 113 -0.71 15.77 -1.14
C HIS A 113 0.72 15.52 -1.63
N PRO A 114 1.33 16.43 -2.37
CA PRO A 114 2.70 16.27 -2.86
C PRO A 114 3.76 16.06 -1.77
N ASP A 115 3.53 16.59 -0.57
CA ASP A 115 4.36 16.36 0.62
C ASP A 115 4.33 14.89 1.09
N LEU A 116 3.19 14.22 0.93
CA LEU A 116 3.08 12.78 1.20
C LEU A 116 3.87 11.97 0.18
N ALA A 117 3.84 12.33 -1.10
CA ALA A 117 4.64 11.66 -2.12
C ALA A 117 6.15 11.77 -1.82
N GLU A 118 6.62 12.96 -1.42
CA GLU A 118 8.00 13.17 -1.00
C GLU A 118 8.37 12.32 0.22
N TRP A 119 7.52 12.32 1.24
CA TRP A 119 7.73 11.52 2.45
C TRP A 119 7.80 10.02 2.15
N LEU A 120 6.96 9.51 1.26
CA LEU A 120 6.97 8.10 0.84
C LEU A 120 8.29 7.72 0.15
N VAL A 121 8.83 8.60 -0.70
CA VAL A 121 10.14 8.40 -1.33
C VAL A 121 11.24 8.35 -0.27
N ASP A 122 11.20 9.24 0.73
CA ASP A 122 12.14 9.24 1.85
C ASP A 122 12.04 7.95 2.70
N GLN A 123 10.86 7.34 2.80
CA GLN A 123 10.69 6.02 3.44
C GLN A 123 11.23 4.88 2.57
N GLY A 124 11.50 5.12 1.29
CA GLY A 124 12.05 4.15 0.34
C GLY A 124 10.99 3.30 -0.34
N ILE A 125 9.83 3.88 -0.65
CA ILE A 125 8.83 3.25 -1.53
C ILE A 125 9.39 3.10 -2.95
N GLU A 126 9.05 2.02 -3.65
CA GLU A 126 9.57 1.75 -5.00
C GLU A 126 8.73 2.36 -6.10
N SER A 127 7.42 2.45 -5.89
CA SER A 127 6.53 3.08 -6.87
C SER A 127 5.38 3.84 -6.23
N VAL A 128 4.95 4.89 -6.91
CA VAL A 128 3.83 5.74 -6.51
C VAL A 128 2.90 5.88 -7.70
N SER A 129 1.66 5.40 -7.56
CA SER A 129 0.62 5.67 -8.54
C SER A 129 0.07 7.09 -8.35
N LEU A 130 -0.13 7.78 -9.45
CA LEU A 130 -0.60 9.15 -9.46
C LEU A 130 -1.73 9.32 -10.46
N ASN A 131 -2.61 10.29 -10.23
CA ASN A 131 -3.55 10.75 -11.23
C ASN A 131 -2.78 11.35 -12.41
N PRO A 132 -3.22 11.14 -13.66
CA PRO A 132 -2.48 11.56 -14.85
C PRO A 132 -2.09 13.05 -14.88
N ASP A 133 -2.94 13.91 -14.34
CA ASP A 133 -2.74 15.37 -14.28
C ASP A 133 -1.67 15.79 -13.24
N THR A 134 -1.37 14.96 -12.25
CA THR A 134 -0.38 15.26 -11.21
C THR A 134 1.00 14.64 -11.46
N VAL A 135 1.13 13.74 -12.44
CA VAL A 135 2.38 12.98 -12.71
C VAL A 135 3.58 13.90 -12.96
N VAL A 136 3.42 14.82 -13.90
CA VAL A 136 4.54 15.68 -14.34
C VAL A 136 5.01 16.60 -13.23
N GLU A 137 4.07 17.21 -12.50
CA GLU A 137 4.38 18.11 -11.40
C GLU A 137 5.08 17.36 -10.26
N THR A 138 4.55 16.22 -9.87
CA THR A 138 5.13 15.38 -8.82
C THR A 138 6.54 14.90 -9.21
N TRP A 139 6.72 14.47 -10.46
CA TRP A 139 8.03 14.05 -10.96
C TRP A 139 9.06 15.18 -10.92
N ILE A 140 8.72 16.37 -11.41
CA ILE A 140 9.61 17.55 -11.35
C ILE A 140 9.96 17.90 -9.90
N ARG A 141 8.96 17.81 -9.01
CA ARG A 141 9.16 18.11 -7.59
C ARG A 141 10.12 17.11 -6.93
N LEU A 142 9.95 15.83 -7.17
CA LEU A 142 10.85 14.79 -6.66
C LEU A 142 12.27 14.90 -7.23
N ALA A 143 12.42 15.20 -8.53
CA ALA A 143 13.70 15.35 -9.18
C ALA A 143 14.54 16.55 -8.65
N ARG A 144 13.90 17.57 -8.08
CA ARG A 144 14.60 18.72 -7.49
C ARG A 144 15.19 18.45 -6.10
N ARG A 145 14.88 17.31 -5.51
CA ARG A 145 15.37 16.91 -4.16
C ARG A 145 16.67 16.08 -4.21
N GLY A 146 17.01 15.55 -5.36
CA GLY A 146 18.28 14.85 -5.63
C GLY A 146 19.28 15.78 -6.21
#